data_a10a8ec2ed929aa7c34d885823fbbf29
#
_entry.id   a10a8ec2ed929aa7c34d885823fbbf29
#
_cell.length_a   1.000
_cell.length_b   1.000
_cell.length_c   1.000
_cell.angle_alpha   90.00
_cell.angle_beta   90.00
_cell.angle_gamma   90.00
#
_symmetry.space_group_name_H-M   'P 1'
#
loop_
_entity.id
_entity.type
_entity.pdbx_description
1 polymer ?
#
loop_
_entity_poly.entity_id
_entity_poly.type
_entity_poly.pdbx_seq_one_letter_code
_entity_poly.pdbx_strand_id
1 'polypeptide(L)'
;MKTYADLEGDGGSNIIGQVVQLGEKLRFRLDKIKHKVALMSGKGGVGKSSITANIASCLADRGYKVGILDADLNGPSIGHLLGVGNDQKLETKDNGVEPGNGHQGIKIMSMDMLLKSADTPVMWTEENDATAVWVSTMESTAIRELLADTNWGVLDYLLIDMPPGSDRIDNIRSLIPELAGAVEITIPSMLSQHIVTKSITKNNKMGVPIIGLVENMATYICPHCEKEGKLFEGEDVQKLTERKEIPYIGKIPFDTRVSQSKSGNLFYAEFKDSITGKAIAGTVDNIENFIKK
;
A
#
# COMPACT_ATOMS: atom_id res chain seq x y z
N MET A 1 -33.57 28.09 -17.77
CA MET A 1 -32.86 26.97 -17.08
C MET A 1 -31.41 27.36 -17.08
N LYS A 2 -30.82 27.63 -15.91
CA LYS A 2 -29.39 27.98 -15.81
C LYS A 2 -28.56 26.72 -16.08
N THR A 3 -27.60 26.79 -16.94
CA THR A 3 -26.65 25.71 -17.23
C THR A 3 -25.47 25.79 -16.28
N TYR A 4 -24.68 24.71 -16.14
CA TYR A 4 -23.47 24.68 -15.33
C TYR A 4 -22.45 25.78 -15.70
N ALA A 5 -22.50 26.28 -16.94
CA ALA A 5 -21.66 27.38 -17.42
C ALA A 5 -22.10 28.77 -16.90
N ASP A 6 -23.32 28.86 -16.35
CA ASP A 6 -23.86 30.11 -15.79
C ASP A 6 -23.53 30.31 -14.30
N LEU A 7 -22.84 29.37 -13.70
CA LEU A 7 -22.31 29.45 -12.33
C LEU A 7 -20.94 30.13 -12.35
N GLU A 8 -20.90 31.40 -12.62
CA GLU A 8 -19.75 32.25 -12.32
C GLU A 8 -19.70 32.49 -10.78
N GLY A 9 -18.94 31.62 -10.12
CA GLY A 9 -18.71 31.71 -8.69
C GLY A 9 -19.61 30.78 -7.87
N ASP A 10 -18.97 30.02 -7.01
CA ASP A 10 -19.54 29.08 -6.04
C ASP A 10 -20.04 29.77 -4.75
N GLY A 11 -20.52 30.97 -4.84
CA GLY A 11 -20.98 31.74 -3.67
C GLY A 11 -19.86 32.17 -2.72
N GLY A 12 -18.61 32.22 -3.18
CA GLY A 12 -17.45 32.69 -2.42
C GLY A 12 -16.59 31.58 -1.83
N SER A 13 -16.92 30.30 -2.04
CA SER A 13 -16.14 29.16 -1.51
C SER A 13 -14.93 28.79 -2.39
N ASN A 14 -14.89 29.22 -3.65
CA ASN A 14 -13.81 28.95 -4.62
C ASN A 14 -13.40 27.45 -4.71
N ILE A 15 -14.37 26.54 -4.63
CA ILE A 15 -14.15 25.09 -4.64
C ILE A 15 -13.34 24.66 -5.86
N ILE A 16 -13.65 25.19 -7.04
CA ILE A 16 -12.92 24.84 -8.29
C ILE A 16 -11.44 25.22 -8.16
N GLY A 17 -11.15 26.40 -7.66
CA GLY A 17 -9.77 26.86 -7.43
C GLY A 17 -9.03 25.96 -6.44
N GLN A 18 -9.69 25.56 -5.35
CA GLN A 18 -9.11 24.64 -4.35
C GLN A 18 -8.81 23.26 -4.96
N VAL A 19 -9.72 22.70 -5.76
CA VAL A 19 -9.52 21.41 -6.45
C VAL A 19 -8.34 21.47 -7.42
N VAL A 20 -8.22 22.56 -8.19
CA VAL A 20 -7.10 22.77 -9.12
C VAL A 20 -5.78 22.87 -8.36
N GLN A 21 -5.72 23.70 -7.32
CA GLN A 21 -4.51 23.86 -6.49
C GLN A 21 -4.08 22.53 -5.83
N LEU A 22 -5.03 21.76 -5.31
CA LEU A 22 -4.73 20.46 -4.73
C LEU A 22 -4.20 19.47 -5.79
N GLY A 23 -4.74 19.52 -7.00
CA GLY A 23 -4.27 18.73 -8.14
C GLY A 23 -2.84 19.09 -8.57
N GLU A 24 -2.51 20.39 -8.62
CA GLU A 24 -1.15 20.88 -8.94
C GLU A 24 -0.17 20.49 -7.84
N LYS A 25 -0.56 20.64 -6.57
CA LYS A 25 0.24 20.24 -5.42
C LYS A 25 0.54 18.73 -5.44
N LEU A 26 -0.48 17.91 -5.72
CA LEU A 26 -0.33 16.47 -5.85
C LEU A 26 0.68 16.11 -6.95
N ARG A 27 0.56 16.69 -8.14
CA ARG A 27 1.50 16.49 -9.25
C ARG A 27 2.92 16.84 -8.84
N PHE A 28 3.12 18.03 -8.29
CA PHE A 28 4.43 18.50 -7.82
C PHE A 28 5.09 17.55 -6.82
N ARG A 29 4.29 16.86 -5.96
CA ARG A 29 4.80 15.85 -5.03
C ARG A 29 5.18 14.57 -5.75
N LEU A 30 4.29 14.07 -6.61
CA LEU A 30 4.46 12.81 -7.31
C LEU A 30 5.59 12.83 -8.34
N ASP A 31 5.86 13.98 -8.97
CA ASP A 31 6.96 14.16 -9.94
C ASP A 31 8.34 13.95 -9.33
N LYS A 32 8.47 14.09 -8.01
CA LYS A 32 9.72 13.83 -7.27
C LYS A 32 9.91 12.38 -6.86
N ILE A 33 8.95 11.53 -7.18
CA ILE A 33 8.93 10.11 -6.83
C ILE A 33 9.12 9.29 -8.10
N LYS A 34 10.20 8.53 -8.17
CA LYS A 34 10.57 7.81 -9.38
C LYS A 34 9.60 6.67 -9.70
N HIS A 35 9.35 5.79 -8.74
CA HIS A 35 8.48 4.62 -8.92
C HIS A 35 7.38 4.59 -7.87
N LYS A 36 6.12 4.50 -8.30
CA LYS A 36 4.93 4.38 -7.46
C LYS A 36 4.34 3.00 -7.67
N VAL A 37 4.28 2.18 -6.61
CA VAL A 37 3.86 0.77 -6.68
C VAL A 37 2.72 0.52 -5.71
N ALA A 38 1.60 -0.01 -6.19
CA ALA A 38 0.48 -0.41 -5.34
C ALA A 38 0.65 -1.86 -4.84
N LEU A 39 0.50 -2.09 -3.54
CA LEU A 39 0.45 -3.41 -2.91
C LEU A 39 -1.01 -3.74 -2.63
N MET A 40 -1.52 -4.75 -3.26
CA MET A 40 -2.93 -5.12 -3.25
C MET A 40 -3.16 -6.52 -2.70
N SER A 41 -4.35 -6.74 -2.18
CA SER A 41 -4.79 -8.09 -1.82
C SER A 41 -6.29 -8.22 -1.98
N GLY A 42 -6.74 -9.38 -2.39
CA GLY A 42 -8.17 -9.66 -2.58
C GLY A 42 -8.96 -9.65 -1.26
N LYS A 43 -8.34 -9.99 -0.12
CA LYS A 43 -8.98 -10.02 1.21
C LYS A 43 -8.01 -9.58 2.31
N GLY A 44 -8.55 -9.22 3.48
CA GLY A 44 -7.77 -8.95 4.67
C GLY A 44 -7.10 -10.21 5.26
N GLY A 45 -6.04 -10.01 6.05
CA GLY A 45 -5.36 -11.09 6.77
C GLY A 45 -4.38 -11.94 5.95
N VAL A 46 -4.06 -11.56 4.69
CA VAL A 46 -3.07 -12.27 3.87
C VAL A 46 -1.63 -11.79 4.12
N GLY A 47 -1.44 -10.82 5.02
CA GLY A 47 -0.12 -10.27 5.36
C GLY A 47 0.35 -9.16 4.42
N LYS A 48 -0.55 -8.49 3.67
CA LYS A 48 -0.23 -7.41 2.72
C LYS A 48 0.68 -6.34 3.36
N SER A 49 0.25 -5.72 4.44
CA SER A 49 1.00 -4.63 5.10
C SER A 49 2.35 -5.10 5.64
N SER A 50 2.44 -6.33 6.17
CA SER A 50 3.71 -6.93 6.59
C SER A 50 4.66 -7.11 5.40
N ILE A 51 4.17 -7.61 4.25
CA ILE A 51 4.96 -7.74 3.03
C ILE A 51 5.37 -6.36 2.50
N THR A 52 4.45 -5.37 2.50
CA THR A 52 4.75 -3.99 2.10
C THR A 52 5.90 -3.41 2.91
N ALA A 53 5.85 -3.52 4.24
CA ALA A 53 6.89 -3.02 5.14
C ALA A 53 8.24 -3.75 4.91
N ASN A 54 8.22 -5.06 4.70
CA ASN A 54 9.45 -5.84 4.46
C ASN A 54 10.05 -5.62 3.07
N ILE A 55 9.24 -5.38 2.03
CA ILE A 55 9.70 -4.91 0.71
C ILE A 55 10.38 -3.55 0.85
N ALA A 56 9.76 -2.61 1.60
CA ALA A 56 10.34 -1.30 1.86
C ALA A 56 11.68 -1.40 2.59
N SER A 57 11.77 -2.28 3.60
CA SER A 57 13.01 -2.55 4.32
C SER A 57 14.11 -3.10 3.41
N CYS A 58 13.78 -4.03 2.52
CA CYS A 58 14.72 -4.58 1.55
C CYS A 58 15.21 -3.49 0.56
N LEU A 59 14.32 -2.65 0.08
CA LEU A 59 14.68 -1.53 -0.80
C LEU A 59 15.58 -0.51 -0.06
N ALA A 60 15.27 -0.20 1.20
CA ALA A 60 16.08 0.70 2.02
C ALA A 60 17.47 0.11 2.32
N ASP A 61 17.58 -1.20 2.59
CA ASP A 61 18.86 -1.92 2.77
C ASP A 61 19.74 -1.85 1.49
N ARG A 62 19.11 -1.73 0.32
CA ARG A 62 19.79 -1.50 -0.98
C ARG A 62 20.18 -0.05 -1.23
N GLY A 63 19.89 0.86 -0.31
CA GLY A 63 20.24 2.29 -0.39
C GLY A 63 19.20 3.15 -1.12
N TYR A 64 18.02 2.63 -1.47
CA TYR A 64 16.95 3.43 -2.06
C TYR A 64 16.24 4.29 -1.02
N LYS A 65 15.78 5.47 -1.44
CA LYS A 65 14.90 6.33 -0.67
C LYS A 65 13.46 5.86 -0.83
N VAL A 66 12.88 5.35 0.25
CA VAL A 66 11.57 4.68 0.23
C VAL A 66 10.56 5.46 1.05
N GLY A 67 9.34 5.60 0.51
CA GLY A 67 8.16 6.05 1.23
C GLY A 67 7.06 5.00 1.20
N ILE A 68 6.21 4.98 2.21
CA ILE A 68 4.97 4.19 2.24
C ILE A 68 3.79 5.12 2.52
N LEU A 69 2.77 5.06 1.67
CA LEU A 69 1.44 5.55 1.98
C LEU A 69 0.59 4.39 2.47
N ASP A 70 0.13 4.45 3.72
CA ASP A 70 -0.90 3.55 4.21
C ASP A 70 -2.27 4.06 3.77
N ALA A 71 -2.82 3.45 2.74
CA ALA A 71 -4.11 3.80 2.17
C ALA A 71 -5.26 2.97 2.76
N ASP A 72 -4.99 2.07 3.72
CA ASP A 72 -6.01 1.37 4.50
C ASP A 72 -6.47 2.25 5.67
N LEU A 73 -7.29 3.25 5.34
CA LEU A 73 -7.73 4.28 6.27
C LEU A 73 -8.54 3.74 7.46
N ASN A 74 -9.16 2.56 7.30
CA ASN A 74 -10.01 1.95 8.33
C ASN A 74 -9.25 1.00 9.26
N GLY A 75 -8.11 0.48 8.80
CA GLY A 75 -7.27 -0.44 9.57
C GLY A 75 -5.77 -0.19 9.34
N PRO A 76 -5.31 1.05 9.55
CA PRO A 76 -3.91 1.38 9.30
C PRO A 76 -3.00 0.55 10.21
N SER A 77 -1.91 0.06 9.66
CA SER A 77 -0.99 -0.84 10.38
C SER A 77 0.49 -0.58 10.10
N ILE A 78 0.80 0.14 9.03
CA ILE A 78 2.18 0.40 8.60
C ILE A 78 2.94 1.24 9.62
N GLY A 79 2.28 2.23 10.25
CA GLY A 79 2.89 3.06 11.30
C GLY A 79 3.45 2.20 12.43
N HIS A 80 2.63 1.29 12.95
CA HIS A 80 3.04 0.37 14.00
C HIS A 80 4.19 -0.55 13.56
N LEU A 81 4.14 -1.10 12.33
CA LEU A 81 5.20 -1.96 11.80
C LEU A 81 6.53 -1.23 11.68
N LEU A 82 6.52 0.05 11.31
CA LEU A 82 7.73 0.86 11.16
C LEU A 82 8.20 1.53 12.45
N GLY A 83 7.51 1.32 13.57
CA GLY A 83 7.85 1.94 14.85
C GLY A 83 7.54 3.43 14.94
N VAL A 84 6.62 3.88 14.11
CA VAL A 84 6.10 5.25 14.14
C VAL A 84 4.72 5.21 14.80
N GLY A 85 4.67 5.66 16.05
CA GLY A 85 3.43 5.69 16.82
C GLY A 85 2.71 7.04 16.72
N ASN A 86 1.47 7.08 17.21
CA ASN A 86 0.64 8.29 17.28
C ASN A 86 1.21 9.36 18.23
N ASP A 87 2.18 9.02 19.05
CA ASP A 87 2.94 9.91 19.93
C ASP A 87 3.98 10.75 19.18
N GLN A 88 4.35 10.35 17.96
CA GLN A 88 5.13 11.20 17.07
C GLN A 88 4.21 12.25 16.42
N LYS A 89 4.21 13.47 16.98
CA LYS A 89 3.49 14.59 16.35
C LYS A 89 4.09 14.88 14.99
N LEU A 90 3.24 14.85 13.97
CA LEU A 90 3.63 15.29 12.64
C LEU A 90 3.93 16.79 12.64
N GLU A 91 5.07 17.16 12.11
CA GLU A 91 5.41 18.57 11.93
C GLU A 91 4.68 19.13 10.71
N THR A 92 3.86 20.16 10.92
CA THR A 92 3.24 20.91 9.83
C THR A 92 4.15 22.09 9.48
N LYS A 93 4.51 22.23 8.21
CA LYS A 93 5.23 23.34 7.63
C LYS A 93 4.35 24.11 6.65
N ASP A 94 4.75 25.31 6.26
CA ASP A 94 3.98 26.17 5.35
C ASP A 94 3.57 25.49 4.03
N ASN A 95 4.37 24.52 3.58
CA ASN A 95 4.16 23.79 2.32
C ASN A 95 3.57 22.38 2.48
N GLY A 96 3.24 21.95 3.69
CA GLY A 96 2.65 20.64 3.97
C GLY A 96 3.10 19.99 5.26
N VAL A 97 2.89 18.70 5.37
CA VAL A 97 3.17 17.88 6.56
C VAL A 97 4.42 17.04 6.32
N GLU A 98 5.34 17.04 7.26
CA GLU A 98 6.49 16.13 7.19
C GLU A 98 6.02 14.70 7.48
N PRO A 99 6.42 13.71 6.65
CA PRO A 99 6.09 12.30 6.90
C PRO A 99 6.78 11.80 8.17
N GLY A 100 6.20 10.82 8.81
CA GLY A 100 6.88 10.06 9.85
C GLY A 100 8.16 9.44 9.30
N ASN A 101 9.16 9.28 10.16
CA ASN A 101 10.43 8.65 9.82
C ASN A 101 10.54 7.31 10.58
N GLY A 102 10.25 6.24 9.89
CA GLY A 102 10.27 4.89 10.44
C GLY A 102 11.64 4.23 10.37
N HIS A 103 11.65 2.93 10.64
CA HIS A 103 12.85 2.11 10.59
C HIS A 103 13.63 2.30 9.27
N GLN A 104 14.95 2.31 9.31
CA GLN A 104 15.84 2.52 8.16
C GLN A 104 15.61 3.85 7.39
N GLY A 105 14.97 4.84 8.00
CA GLY A 105 14.67 6.11 7.33
C GLY A 105 13.53 6.03 6.30
N ILE A 106 12.72 4.98 6.36
CA ILE A 106 11.53 4.83 5.51
C ILE A 106 10.51 5.89 5.90
N LYS A 107 10.14 6.74 4.95
CA LYS A 107 9.10 7.74 5.16
C LYS A 107 7.73 7.10 5.18
N ILE A 108 6.87 7.53 6.10
CA ILE A 108 5.51 7.03 6.18
C ILE A 108 4.50 8.16 6.33
N MET A 109 3.36 7.99 5.67
CA MET A 109 2.14 8.73 5.95
C MET A 109 0.98 7.76 6.08
N SER A 110 0.26 7.89 7.18
CA SER A 110 -0.90 7.07 7.51
C SER A 110 -1.94 7.91 8.26
N MET A 111 -3.21 7.54 8.14
CA MET A 111 -4.30 8.26 8.78
C MET A 111 -4.21 8.22 10.31
N ASP A 112 -3.74 7.12 10.90
CA ASP A 112 -3.60 6.97 12.35
C ASP A 112 -2.62 8.01 12.95
N MET A 113 -1.64 8.48 12.19
CA MET A 113 -0.71 9.52 12.63
C MET A 113 -1.36 10.90 12.79
N LEU A 114 -2.55 11.10 12.21
CA LEU A 114 -3.36 12.32 12.31
C LEU A 114 -4.40 12.23 13.43
N LEU A 115 -4.63 11.05 13.99
CA LEU A 115 -5.59 10.83 15.06
C LEU A 115 -5.01 11.20 16.42
N LYS A 116 -5.88 11.56 17.36
CA LYS A 116 -5.48 11.97 18.72
C LYS A 116 -4.89 10.82 19.56
N SER A 117 -5.32 9.59 19.29
CA SER A 117 -4.82 8.38 19.95
C SER A 117 -4.97 7.16 19.04
N ALA A 118 -4.21 6.09 19.29
CA ALA A 118 -4.28 4.83 18.55
C ALA A 118 -5.67 4.17 18.62
N ASP A 119 -6.42 4.41 19.69
CA ASP A 119 -7.75 3.83 19.90
C ASP A 119 -8.87 4.69 19.30
N THR A 120 -8.54 5.82 18.65
CA THR A 120 -9.53 6.68 18.02
C THR A 120 -9.96 6.09 16.68
N PRO A 121 -11.20 5.61 16.53
CA PRO A 121 -11.66 5.11 15.24
C PRO A 121 -11.76 6.24 14.22
N VAL A 122 -11.49 5.95 12.97
CA VAL A 122 -11.77 6.88 11.87
C VAL A 122 -13.28 6.88 11.64
N MET A 123 -13.93 7.98 11.97
CA MET A 123 -15.39 8.15 11.79
C MET A 123 -15.63 8.97 10.52
N TRP A 124 -16.22 8.35 9.52
CA TRP A 124 -16.56 9.00 8.24
C TRP A 124 -17.92 9.69 8.22
N THR A 125 -18.69 9.55 9.30
CA THR A 125 -20.06 10.09 9.40
C THR A 125 -20.33 10.65 10.77
N GLU A 126 -20.94 11.83 10.82
CA GLU A 126 -21.84 12.18 11.93
C GLU A 126 -23.16 11.43 11.68
N GLU A 127 -23.70 10.83 12.68
CA GLU A 127 -24.83 9.94 12.94
C GLU A 127 -25.99 9.74 11.91
N ASN A 128 -25.95 10.23 10.69
CA ASN A 128 -27.05 10.10 9.75
C ASN A 128 -26.60 9.64 8.33
N ASP A 129 -27.01 8.42 7.98
CA ASP A 129 -27.25 7.89 6.63
C ASP A 129 -26.24 8.18 5.50
N ALA A 130 -24.91 8.14 5.78
CA ALA A 130 -23.95 8.21 4.71
C ALA A 130 -24.01 6.94 3.88
N THR A 131 -24.43 7.08 2.62
CA THR A 131 -24.43 6.00 1.66
C THR A 131 -22.99 5.55 1.37
N ALA A 132 -22.81 4.31 0.94
CA ALA A 132 -21.49 3.77 0.55
C ALA A 132 -20.75 4.66 -0.47
N VAL A 133 -21.47 5.42 -1.29
CA VAL A 133 -20.93 6.38 -2.26
C VAL A 133 -20.26 7.56 -1.54
N TRP A 134 -20.86 8.10 -0.49
CA TRP A 134 -20.27 9.19 0.30
C TRP A 134 -18.99 8.76 1.00
N VAL A 135 -18.99 7.59 1.63
CA VAL A 135 -17.80 7.03 2.30
C VAL A 135 -16.66 6.85 1.29
N SER A 136 -16.92 6.28 0.12
CA SER A 136 -15.90 6.11 -0.93
C SER A 136 -15.34 7.44 -1.43
N THR A 137 -16.17 8.48 -1.52
CA THR A 137 -15.73 9.83 -1.92
C THR A 137 -14.85 10.46 -0.86
N MET A 138 -15.22 10.34 0.43
CA MET A 138 -14.42 10.84 1.55
C MET A 138 -13.06 10.14 1.64
N GLU A 139 -13.03 8.82 1.48
CA GLU A 139 -11.77 8.06 1.46
C GLU A 139 -10.86 8.48 0.31
N SER A 140 -11.42 8.68 -0.90
CA SER A 140 -10.65 9.15 -2.07
C SER A 140 -10.08 10.54 -1.83
N THR A 141 -10.86 11.43 -1.18
CA THR A 141 -10.42 12.78 -0.82
C THR A 141 -9.31 12.71 0.21
N ALA A 142 -9.45 11.92 1.26
CA ALA A 142 -8.43 11.75 2.29
C ALA A 142 -7.11 11.21 1.71
N ILE A 143 -7.16 10.19 0.84
CA ILE A 143 -5.96 9.68 0.16
C ILE A 143 -5.30 10.76 -0.69
N ARG A 144 -6.09 11.56 -1.42
CA ARG A 144 -5.58 12.68 -2.22
C ARG A 144 -4.87 13.70 -1.34
N GLU A 145 -5.45 14.08 -0.22
CA GLU A 145 -4.87 15.03 0.73
C GLU A 145 -3.59 14.46 1.35
N LEU A 146 -3.58 13.22 1.80
CA LEU A 146 -2.38 12.56 2.34
C LEU A 146 -1.24 12.55 1.31
N LEU A 147 -1.54 12.30 0.04
CA LEU A 147 -0.53 12.34 -1.04
C LEU A 147 -0.03 13.75 -1.33
N ALA A 148 -0.95 14.74 -1.41
CA ALA A 148 -0.64 16.10 -1.80
C ALA A 148 -0.01 16.92 -0.68
N ASP A 149 -0.42 16.69 0.56
CA ASP A 149 0.05 17.47 1.70
C ASP A 149 1.34 16.95 2.30
N THR A 150 1.69 15.70 2.08
CA THR A 150 2.93 15.12 2.60
C THR A 150 4.16 15.63 1.86
N ASN A 151 5.17 16.05 2.61
CA ASN A 151 6.49 16.45 2.10
C ASN A 151 7.36 15.23 1.81
N TRP A 152 6.98 14.42 0.82
CA TRP A 152 7.72 13.20 0.45
C TRP A 152 9.19 13.47 0.10
N GLY A 153 9.48 14.64 -0.50
CA GLY A 153 10.80 14.94 -1.06
C GLY A 153 11.11 14.05 -2.26
N VAL A 154 12.38 13.82 -2.53
CA VAL A 154 12.83 12.94 -3.60
C VAL A 154 12.84 11.50 -3.08
N LEU A 155 12.06 10.63 -3.71
CA LEU A 155 12.01 9.20 -3.42
C LEU A 155 12.32 8.37 -4.66
N ASP A 156 13.00 7.23 -4.46
CA ASP A 156 13.13 6.21 -5.50
C ASP A 156 11.85 5.39 -5.61
N TYR A 157 11.24 5.04 -4.47
CA TYR A 157 10.01 4.25 -4.40
C TYR A 157 8.99 4.87 -3.44
N LEU A 158 7.73 4.94 -3.88
CA LEU A 158 6.57 5.09 -3.01
C LEU A 158 5.73 3.82 -3.12
N LEU A 159 5.65 3.08 -2.03
CA LEU A 159 4.78 1.93 -1.90
C LEU A 159 3.42 2.38 -1.36
N ILE A 160 2.34 1.93 -1.97
CA ILE A 160 0.98 2.28 -1.57
C ILE A 160 0.33 1.02 -1.02
N ASP A 161 0.19 0.94 0.29
CA ASP A 161 -0.48 -0.17 0.95
C ASP A 161 -1.99 0.00 0.85
N MET A 162 -2.61 -0.70 -0.09
CA MET A 162 -4.02 -0.56 -0.44
C MET A 162 -4.92 -1.25 0.62
N PRO A 163 -6.13 -0.77 0.85
CA PRO A 163 -7.11 -1.54 1.63
C PRO A 163 -7.40 -2.88 0.96
N PRO A 164 -7.86 -3.89 1.72
CA PRO A 164 -8.22 -5.18 1.15
C PRO A 164 -9.40 -5.05 0.17
N GLY A 165 -9.40 -5.87 -0.87
CA GLY A 165 -10.39 -5.85 -1.94
C GLY A 165 -9.90 -5.17 -3.20
N SER A 166 -10.66 -5.33 -4.28
CA SER A 166 -10.27 -4.83 -5.61
C SER A 166 -10.86 -3.45 -5.95
N ASP A 167 -11.75 -2.90 -5.12
CA ASP A 167 -12.64 -1.83 -5.56
C ASP A 167 -12.00 -0.44 -5.53
N ARG A 168 -10.81 -0.30 -4.94
CA ARG A 168 -10.19 1.02 -4.71
C ARG A 168 -9.04 1.35 -5.64
N ILE A 169 -8.66 0.46 -6.53
CA ILE A 169 -7.59 0.72 -7.49
C ILE A 169 -7.93 1.87 -8.45
N ASP A 170 -9.22 2.05 -8.76
CA ASP A 170 -9.72 3.11 -9.62
C ASP A 170 -9.35 4.50 -9.06
N ASN A 171 -9.52 4.67 -7.75
CA ASN A 171 -9.18 5.90 -7.05
C ASN A 171 -7.68 6.18 -7.13
N ILE A 172 -6.85 5.19 -6.82
CA ILE A 172 -5.39 5.34 -6.88
C ILE A 172 -4.93 5.62 -8.30
N ARG A 173 -5.46 4.91 -9.31
CA ARG A 173 -5.11 5.13 -10.72
C ARG A 173 -5.46 6.54 -11.19
N SER A 174 -6.59 7.10 -10.72
CA SER A 174 -6.97 8.47 -11.04
C SER A 174 -6.08 9.52 -10.38
N LEU A 175 -5.58 9.24 -9.18
CA LEU A 175 -4.68 10.14 -8.44
C LEU A 175 -3.22 10.01 -8.90
N ILE A 176 -2.80 8.82 -9.31
CA ILE A 176 -1.44 8.47 -9.73
C ILE A 176 -1.48 7.86 -11.13
N PRO A 177 -1.64 8.69 -12.18
CA PRO A 177 -1.68 8.19 -13.57
C PRO A 177 -0.40 7.44 -13.99
N GLU A 178 0.73 7.75 -13.38
CA GLU A 178 2.05 7.15 -13.63
C GLU A 178 2.37 6.02 -12.64
N LEU A 179 1.35 5.28 -12.20
CA LEU A 179 1.56 4.11 -11.36
C LEU A 179 2.40 3.08 -12.14
N ALA A 180 3.55 2.67 -11.59
CA ALA A 180 4.43 1.68 -12.23
C ALA A 180 3.74 0.32 -12.36
N GLY A 181 2.84 0.00 -11.43
CA GLY A 181 2.00 -1.18 -11.45
C GLY A 181 1.55 -1.61 -10.07
N ALA A 182 0.83 -2.74 -10.05
CA ALA A 182 0.33 -3.37 -8.85
C ALA A 182 1.02 -4.71 -8.58
N VAL A 183 1.35 -4.96 -7.32
CA VAL A 183 1.77 -6.27 -6.80
C VAL A 183 0.56 -6.85 -6.07
N GLU A 184 0.10 -8.00 -6.51
CA GLU A 184 -1.00 -8.74 -5.88
C GLU A 184 -0.44 -9.70 -4.84
N ILE A 185 -0.99 -9.65 -3.62
CA ILE A 185 -0.57 -10.54 -2.52
C ILE A 185 -1.71 -11.48 -2.17
N THR A 186 -1.41 -12.76 -2.14
CA THR A 186 -2.37 -13.82 -1.81
C THR A 186 -1.75 -14.87 -0.88
N ILE A 187 -2.58 -15.75 -0.35
CA ILE A 187 -2.15 -16.97 0.34
C ILE A 187 -2.67 -18.19 -0.43
N PRO A 188 -2.07 -19.38 -0.29
CA PRO A 188 -2.47 -20.58 -1.01
C PRO A 188 -3.77 -21.17 -0.44
N SER A 189 -4.87 -20.40 -0.49
CA SER A 189 -6.21 -20.87 -0.14
C SER A 189 -7.18 -20.62 -1.29
N MET A 190 -8.10 -21.55 -1.55
CA MET A 190 -9.07 -21.45 -2.65
C MET A 190 -9.83 -20.14 -2.65
N LEU A 191 -10.29 -19.68 -1.46
CA LEU A 191 -11.03 -18.43 -1.35
C LEU A 191 -10.16 -17.21 -1.73
N SER A 192 -8.89 -17.17 -1.29
CA SER A 192 -7.99 -16.07 -1.61
C SER A 192 -7.67 -16.01 -3.10
N GLN A 193 -7.47 -17.16 -3.72
CA GLN A 193 -7.21 -17.25 -5.16
C GLN A 193 -8.42 -16.82 -6.00
N HIS A 194 -9.64 -17.17 -5.57
CA HIS A 194 -10.85 -16.70 -6.24
C HIS A 194 -10.98 -15.17 -6.20
N ILE A 195 -10.69 -14.55 -5.06
CA ILE A 195 -10.82 -13.12 -4.88
C ILE A 195 -9.69 -12.38 -5.62
N VAL A 196 -8.45 -12.84 -5.53
CA VAL A 196 -7.33 -12.21 -6.26
C VAL A 196 -7.52 -12.28 -7.77
N THR A 197 -8.17 -13.33 -8.27
CA THR A 197 -8.54 -13.43 -9.69
C THR A 197 -9.44 -12.29 -10.14
N LYS A 198 -10.38 -11.87 -9.29
CA LYS A 198 -11.25 -10.71 -9.57
C LYS A 198 -10.44 -9.41 -9.57
N SER A 199 -9.50 -9.26 -8.62
CA SER A 199 -8.60 -8.10 -8.55
C SER A 199 -7.76 -7.97 -9.81
N ILE A 200 -7.10 -9.05 -10.25
CA ILE A 200 -6.33 -9.10 -11.50
C ILE A 200 -7.18 -8.70 -12.70
N THR A 201 -8.39 -9.24 -12.80
CA THR A 201 -9.30 -8.93 -13.92
C THR A 201 -9.68 -7.46 -13.92
N LYS A 202 -9.90 -6.85 -12.74
CA LYS A 202 -10.21 -5.42 -12.61
C LYS A 202 -9.01 -4.56 -12.99
N ASN A 203 -7.82 -4.86 -12.46
CA ASN A 203 -6.58 -4.14 -12.79
C ASN A 203 -6.35 -4.11 -14.31
N ASN A 204 -6.51 -5.24 -14.98
CA ASN A 204 -6.39 -5.32 -16.45
C ASN A 204 -7.41 -4.44 -17.15
N LYS A 205 -8.67 -4.41 -16.71
CA LYS A 205 -9.72 -3.53 -17.28
C LYS A 205 -9.40 -2.05 -17.08
N MET A 206 -8.77 -1.69 -15.97
CA MET A 206 -8.38 -0.32 -15.64
C MET A 206 -7.04 0.10 -16.26
N GLY A 207 -6.39 -0.79 -17.00
CA GLY A 207 -5.08 -0.52 -17.59
C GLY A 207 -3.96 -0.32 -16.55
N VAL A 208 -4.10 -0.92 -15.36
CA VAL A 208 -3.06 -0.94 -14.34
C VAL A 208 -2.12 -2.10 -14.63
N PRO A 209 -0.82 -1.86 -14.89
CA PRO A 209 0.13 -2.94 -15.10
C PRO A 209 0.21 -3.83 -13.85
N ILE A 210 0.20 -5.14 -14.04
CA ILE A 210 0.39 -6.09 -12.95
C ILE A 210 1.86 -6.50 -12.94
N ILE A 211 2.60 -6.05 -11.91
CA ILE A 211 4.00 -6.40 -11.71
C ILE A 211 4.12 -7.90 -11.46
N GLY A 212 3.23 -8.45 -10.67
CA GLY A 212 3.11 -9.88 -10.44
C GLY A 212 2.35 -10.25 -9.19
N LEU A 213 2.28 -11.56 -8.96
CA LEU A 213 1.62 -12.18 -7.81
C LEU A 213 2.67 -12.69 -6.82
N VAL A 214 2.49 -12.32 -5.54
CA VAL A 214 3.24 -12.83 -4.39
C VAL A 214 2.36 -13.81 -3.63
N GLU A 215 2.86 -15.03 -3.46
CA GLU A 215 2.27 -16.03 -2.59
C GLU A 215 2.89 -15.93 -1.20
N ASN A 216 2.17 -15.31 -0.28
CA ASN A 216 2.58 -15.21 1.13
C ASN A 216 2.10 -16.43 1.92
N MET A 217 2.79 -16.78 2.99
CA MET A 217 2.50 -17.97 3.81
C MET A 217 2.43 -19.25 2.95
N ALA A 218 3.25 -19.32 1.91
CA ALA A 218 3.26 -20.42 0.93
C ALA A 218 3.59 -21.76 1.57
N THR A 219 4.51 -21.75 2.51
CA THR A 219 4.91 -22.88 3.34
C THR A 219 5.14 -22.39 4.77
N TYR A 220 5.24 -23.32 5.69
CA TYR A 220 5.63 -23.09 7.09
C TYR A 220 7.03 -23.64 7.32
N ILE A 221 7.89 -22.84 7.93
CA ILE A 221 9.22 -23.29 8.36
C ILE A 221 9.15 -23.68 9.82
N CYS A 222 9.42 -24.97 10.11
CA CYS A 222 9.43 -25.46 11.49
C CYS A 222 10.60 -24.84 12.28
N PRO A 223 10.35 -24.16 13.41
CA PRO A 223 11.42 -23.51 14.18
C PRO A 223 12.37 -24.51 14.87
N HIS A 224 12.00 -25.80 14.94
CA HIS A 224 12.80 -26.82 15.60
C HIS A 224 13.71 -27.60 14.64
N CYS A 225 13.26 -27.83 13.39
CA CYS A 225 14.00 -28.69 12.45
C CYS A 225 14.19 -28.04 11.07
N GLU A 226 13.76 -26.79 10.88
CA GLU A 226 13.86 -26.00 9.67
C GLU A 226 13.23 -26.64 8.40
N LYS A 227 12.48 -27.72 8.57
CA LYS A 227 11.77 -28.36 7.46
C LYS A 227 10.56 -27.54 7.05
N GLU A 228 10.38 -27.43 5.75
CA GLU A 228 9.17 -26.82 5.18
C GLU A 228 7.98 -27.79 5.26
N GLY A 229 6.84 -27.25 5.67
CA GLY A 229 5.54 -27.91 5.65
C GLY A 229 4.49 -27.05 4.94
N LYS A 230 3.40 -27.64 4.50
CA LYS A 230 2.26 -26.88 3.97
C LYS A 230 1.46 -26.29 5.14
N LEU A 231 1.08 -25.02 5.00
CA LEU A 231 0.22 -24.33 5.97
C LEU A 231 -1.26 -24.35 5.52
N PHE A 232 -1.48 -24.37 4.21
CA PHE A 232 -2.81 -24.40 3.60
C PHE A 232 -2.90 -25.52 2.58
N GLU A 233 -4.09 -26.11 2.48
CA GLU A 233 -4.46 -27.02 1.39
C GLU A 233 -5.21 -26.19 0.34
N GLY A 234 -4.53 -25.77 -0.71
CA GLY A 234 -5.08 -24.98 -1.80
C GLY A 234 -4.49 -25.42 -3.15
N GLU A 235 -5.06 -24.89 -4.22
CA GLU A 235 -4.45 -25.04 -5.54
C GLU A 235 -3.09 -24.31 -5.57
N ASP A 236 -2.23 -24.79 -6.47
CA ASP A 236 -0.96 -24.16 -6.76
C ASP A 236 -1.18 -22.75 -7.34
N VAL A 237 -0.70 -21.73 -6.61
CA VAL A 237 -0.83 -20.32 -7.00
C VAL A 237 -0.09 -20.06 -8.32
N GLN A 238 0.96 -20.80 -8.62
CA GLN A 238 1.69 -20.67 -9.88
C GLN A 238 0.80 -21.04 -11.08
N LYS A 239 -0.05 -22.05 -10.98
CA LYS A 239 -1.04 -22.40 -12.03
C LYS A 239 -2.05 -21.27 -12.25
N LEU A 240 -2.39 -20.51 -11.20
CA LEU A 240 -3.25 -19.33 -11.33
C LEU A 240 -2.55 -18.25 -12.15
N THR A 241 -1.27 -17.98 -11.89
CA THR A 241 -0.50 -16.98 -12.64
C THR A 241 -0.35 -17.35 -14.11
N GLU A 242 -0.11 -18.61 -14.42
CA GLU A 242 -0.07 -19.13 -15.80
C GLU A 242 -1.40 -18.91 -16.53
N ARG A 243 -2.53 -19.27 -15.90
CA ARG A 243 -3.88 -19.06 -16.46
C ARG A 243 -4.23 -17.60 -16.68
N LYS A 244 -3.64 -16.69 -15.92
CA LYS A 244 -3.90 -15.23 -15.97
C LYS A 244 -2.83 -14.47 -16.74
N GLU A 245 -1.81 -15.14 -17.22
CA GLU A 245 -0.69 -14.57 -17.99
C GLU A 245 0.00 -13.43 -17.22
N ILE A 246 0.15 -13.59 -15.89
CA ILE A 246 0.83 -12.62 -15.02
C ILE A 246 2.08 -13.24 -14.39
N PRO A 247 3.11 -12.45 -14.08
CA PRO A 247 4.31 -12.97 -13.43
C PRO A 247 4.03 -13.53 -12.03
N TYR A 248 4.60 -14.67 -11.70
CA TYR A 248 4.74 -15.16 -10.34
C TYR A 248 6.06 -14.65 -9.79
N ILE A 249 6.02 -13.68 -8.85
CA ILE A 249 7.21 -12.93 -8.47
C ILE A 249 7.73 -13.25 -7.08
N GLY A 250 7.01 -14.02 -6.27
CA GLY A 250 7.48 -14.37 -4.93
C GLY A 250 6.71 -15.50 -4.29
N LYS A 251 7.47 -16.41 -3.69
CA LYS A 251 6.97 -17.47 -2.80
C LYS A 251 7.58 -17.24 -1.43
N ILE A 252 6.80 -16.66 -0.50
CA ILE A 252 7.28 -16.24 0.81
C ILE A 252 6.79 -17.24 1.86
N PRO A 253 7.68 -17.98 2.52
CA PRO A 253 7.32 -18.86 3.61
C PRO A 253 6.82 -18.10 4.83
N PHE A 254 5.91 -18.70 5.60
CA PHE A 254 5.57 -18.23 6.94
C PHE A 254 6.69 -18.60 7.91
N ASP A 255 7.23 -17.58 8.55
CA ASP A 255 8.24 -17.70 9.58
C ASP A 255 7.67 -17.19 10.90
N THR A 256 7.71 -17.98 11.95
CA THR A 256 7.14 -17.63 13.27
C THR A 256 7.79 -16.39 13.88
N ARG A 257 9.03 -16.08 13.51
CA ARG A 257 9.76 -14.89 13.96
C ARG A 257 9.10 -13.59 13.49
N VAL A 258 8.32 -13.63 12.41
CA VAL A 258 7.53 -12.46 11.93
C VAL A 258 6.58 -11.96 13.02
N SER A 259 5.97 -12.88 13.79
CA SER A 259 5.06 -12.52 14.89
C SER A 259 5.79 -12.03 16.16
N GLN A 260 7.09 -12.22 16.24
CA GLN A 260 7.92 -11.81 17.37
C GLN A 260 8.58 -10.44 17.15
N SER A 261 8.52 -9.91 15.94
CA SER A 261 9.03 -8.59 15.62
C SER A 261 8.33 -7.54 16.49
N LYS A 262 9.12 -6.76 17.21
CA LYS A 262 8.61 -5.62 17.99
C LYS A 262 8.28 -4.49 17.05
N SER A 263 7.42 -3.57 17.49
CA SER A 263 7.16 -2.33 16.76
C SER A 263 8.49 -1.66 16.38
N GLY A 264 8.64 -1.34 15.09
CA GLY A 264 9.86 -0.74 14.56
C GLY A 264 10.97 -1.71 14.15
N ASN A 265 10.84 -3.01 14.43
CA ASN A 265 11.81 -4.03 14.02
C ASN A 265 11.20 -4.86 12.90
N LEU A 266 11.59 -4.58 11.66
CA LEU A 266 11.10 -5.31 10.51
C LEU A 266 11.82 -6.66 10.37
N PHE A 267 11.06 -7.70 10.04
CA PHE A 267 11.60 -9.05 9.87
C PHE A 267 12.78 -9.10 8.90
N TYR A 268 12.67 -8.44 7.75
CA TYR A 268 13.74 -8.44 6.75
C TYR A 268 15.03 -7.84 7.30
N ALA A 269 14.96 -6.74 8.05
CA ALA A 269 16.14 -6.09 8.61
C ALA A 269 16.90 -7.00 9.60
N GLU A 270 16.18 -7.83 10.36
CA GLU A 270 16.77 -8.73 11.35
C GLU A 270 17.19 -10.08 10.77
N PHE A 271 16.45 -10.60 9.78
CA PHE A 271 16.58 -11.97 9.30
C PHE A 271 16.74 -12.07 7.77
N LYS A 272 17.43 -11.12 7.14
CA LYS A 272 17.59 -11.08 5.67
C LYS A 272 18.26 -12.33 5.08
N ASP A 273 19.12 -12.98 5.84
CA ASP A 273 19.84 -14.19 5.40
C ASP A 273 19.02 -15.48 5.58
N SER A 274 17.88 -15.42 6.25
CA SER A 274 16.96 -16.55 6.39
C SER A 274 16.31 -16.94 5.06
N ILE A 275 15.69 -18.11 5.00
CA ILE A 275 14.92 -18.57 3.83
C ILE A 275 13.85 -17.52 3.46
N THR A 276 13.09 -17.05 4.45
CA THR A 276 12.04 -16.04 4.25
C THR A 276 12.62 -14.67 3.84
N GLY A 277 13.74 -14.25 4.44
CA GLY A 277 14.42 -13.01 4.05
C GLY A 277 14.90 -13.04 2.60
N LYS A 278 15.52 -14.14 2.18
CA LYS A 278 15.94 -14.35 0.78
C LYS A 278 14.76 -14.39 -0.18
N ALA A 279 13.63 -14.96 0.22
CA ALA A 279 12.41 -14.97 -0.59
C ALA A 279 11.85 -13.55 -0.79
N ILE A 280 11.90 -12.70 0.26
CA ILE A 280 11.53 -11.28 0.17
C ILE A 280 12.51 -10.55 -0.79
N ALA A 281 13.81 -10.75 -0.64
CA ALA A 281 14.81 -10.15 -1.55
C ALA A 281 14.59 -10.54 -3.01
N GLY A 282 14.34 -11.83 -3.29
CA GLY A 282 14.01 -12.30 -4.63
C GLY A 282 12.72 -11.70 -5.19
N THR A 283 11.72 -11.45 -4.32
CA THR A 283 10.50 -10.73 -4.71
C THR A 283 10.82 -9.30 -5.15
N VAL A 284 11.68 -8.61 -4.39
CA VAL A 284 12.13 -7.25 -4.74
C VAL A 284 12.91 -7.24 -6.04
N ASP A 285 13.80 -8.22 -6.29
CA ASP A 285 14.51 -8.36 -7.57
C ASP A 285 13.54 -8.44 -8.76
N ASN A 286 12.46 -9.21 -8.62
CA ASN A 286 11.44 -9.35 -9.66
C ASN A 286 10.65 -8.05 -9.88
N ILE A 287 10.33 -7.30 -8.80
CA ILE A 287 9.70 -5.97 -8.89
C ILE A 287 10.63 -5.00 -9.64
N GLU A 288 11.91 -4.92 -9.26
CA GLU A 288 12.88 -4.05 -9.91
C GLU A 288 13.08 -4.40 -11.39
N ASN A 289 13.16 -5.69 -11.71
CA ASN A 289 13.31 -6.17 -13.08
C ASN A 289 12.10 -5.84 -13.96
N PHE A 290 10.89 -5.85 -13.40
CA PHE A 290 9.69 -5.42 -14.11
C PHE A 290 9.72 -3.91 -14.42
N ILE A 291 10.09 -3.11 -13.42
CA ILE A 291 10.10 -1.64 -13.53
C ILE A 291 11.19 -1.13 -14.48
N LYS A 292 12.29 -1.87 -14.63
CA LYS A 292 13.41 -1.50 -15.53
C LYS A 292 13.14 -1.83 -17.01
N LYS A 293 12.10 -2.59 -17.32
CA LYS A 293 11.69 -2.90 -18.71
C LYS A 293 10.91 -1.76 -19.33
#